data_c4b2ad5e96be830c5e5d2e9ebdbb814e
#
_entry.id   c4b2ad5e96be830c5e5d2e9ebdbb814e
#
_cell.length_a   1.000
_cell.length_b   1.000
_cell.length_c   1.000
_cell.angle_alpha   90.00
_cell.angle_beta   90.00
_cell.angle_gamma   90.00
#
_symmetry.space_group_name_H-M   'P 1'
#
loop_
_entity.id
_entity.type
_entity.pdbx_description
1 polymer ?
#
loop_
_entity_poly.entity_id
_entity_poly.type
_entity_poly.pdbx_seq_one_letter_code
_entity_poly.pdbx_strand_id
1 'polypeptide(L)'
;MIMKTIKYFSLILILSLISTQFSVAQDTAQPREKIYSSKQLEMLEAQRNLVKENRASFKKSLSKEQLSILSTKELSKSQRQEALMSSFSEIQKMLLKENRESIRGLKSEFAKSLTDNQKMAIKQRGKNLKERRQKIKEYKGDMKGRKDKVKERKENINNRIKKGGGKKN
;
A
#
# COMPACT_ATOMS: atom_id res chain seq x y z
N MET A 1 -29.26 -1.49 -0.25
CA MET A 1 -28.19 -1.26 0.74
C MET A 1 -26.77 -1.35 0.17
N ILE A 2 -26.58 -1.44 -1.14
CA ILE A 2 -25.32 -1.72 -1.86
C ILE A 2 -24.57 -0.44 -2.32
N MET A 3 -25.23 0.71 -2.36
CA MET A 3 -24.63 1.94 -2.91
C MET A 3 -23.71 2.72 -1.95
N LYS A 4 -23.64 2.39 -0.67
CA LYS A 4 -22.76 3.08 0.29
C LYS A 4 -21.30 2.57 0.27
N THR A 5 -21.05 1.35 -0.15
CA THR A 5 -19.73 0.72 -0.14
C THR A 5 -18.77 1.23 -1.24
N ILE A 6 -19.30 1.69 -2.37
CA ILE A 6 -18.47 2.15 -3.51
C ILE A 6 -17.79 3.50 -3.22
N LYS A 7 -18.42 4.36 -2.40
CA LYS A 7 -17.84 5.67 -2.04
C LYS A 7 -16.58 5.56 -1.17
N TYR A 8 -16.44 4.49 -0.38
CA TYR A 8 -15.32 4.31 0.54
C TYR A 8 -14.07 3.71 -0.11
N PHE A 9 -14.23 2.89 -1.16
CA PHE A 9 -13.10 2.25 -1.84
C PHE A 9 -12.13 3.25 -2.49
N SER A 10 -12.66 4.37 -2.98
CA SER A 10 -11.87 5.40 -3.66
C SER A 10 -11.09 6.31 -2.68
N LEU A 11 -11.56 6.45 -1.43
CA LEU A 11 -10.90 7.25 -0.39
C LEU A 11 -9.75 6.49 0.29
N ILE A 12 -9.85 5.16 0.37
CA ILE A 12 -8.82 4.27 0.91
C ILE A 12 -7.48 4.44 0.18
N LEU A 13 -7.53 4.76 -1.11
CA LEU A 13 -6.31 4.93 -1.92
C LEU A 13 -5.49 6.17 -1.53
N ILE A 14 -6.12 7.20 -0.97
CA ILE A 14 -5.43 8.44 -0.60
C ILE A 14 -4.76 8.31 0.77
N LEU A 15 -5.41 7.63 1.73
CA LEU A 15 -4.85 7.48 3.08
C LEU A 15 -3.73 6.43 3.16
N SER A 16 -3.76 5.40 2.31
CA SER A 16 -2.65 4.45 2.21
C SER A 16 -1.34 5.10 1.74
N LEU A 17 -1.44 6.33 1.23
CA LEU A 17 -0.33 7.13 0.76
C LEU A 17 0.42 7.88 1.88
N ILE A 18 -0.16 8.00 3.08
CA ILE A 18 0.47 8.74 4.19
C ILE A 18 1.50 7.88 4.94
N SER A 19 1.40 6.54 4.88
CA SER A 19 2.19 5.64 5.72
C SER A 19 3.25 4.80 5.00
N THR A 20 3.41 4.92 3.70
CA THR A 20 4.46 4.19 3.00
C THR A 20 5.68 5.06 2.81
N GLN A 21 6.68 4.88 3.67
CA GLN A 21 8.05 5.10 3.25
C GLN A 21 8.24 4.20 2.03
N PHE A 22 8.40 4.79 0.86
CA PHE A 22 8.83 4.10 -0.33
C PHE A 22 10.27 3.65 -0.09
N SER A 23 10.43 2.44 0.43
CA SER A 23 11.62 1.68 0.14
C SER A 23 11.56 1.47 -1.38
N VAL A 24 12.36 2.23 -2.10
CA VAL A 24 12.68 1.94 -3.49
C VAL A 24 13.48 0.64 -3.43
N ALA A 25 12.78 -0.49 -3.44
CA ALA A 25 13.40 -1.72 -3.86
C ALA A 25 13.88 -1.43 -5.28
N GLN A 26 15.19 -1.37 -5.45
CA GLN A 26 15.84 -1.44 -6.76
C GLN A 26 15.42 -2.78 -7.36
N ASP A 27 14.25 -2.79 -7.96
CA ASP A 27 13.78 -3.91 -8.73
C ASP A 27 14.54 -3.81 -10.07
N THR A 28 15.12 -4.90 -10.51
CA THR A 28 15.72 -5.13 -11.83
C THR A 28 14.69 -5.02 -12.97
N ALA A 29 13.75 -4.08 -12.83
CA ALA A 29 12.79 -3.71 -13.84
C ALA A 29 13.56 -3.06 -14.99
N GLN A 30 13.35 -3.54 -16.19
CA GLN A 30 13.83 -2.88 -17.41
C GLN A 30 13.59 -1.36 -17.30
N PRO A 31 14.59 -0.53 -17.68
CA PRO A 31 14.50 0.91 -17.52
C PRO A 31 13.18 1.42 -18.10
N ARG A 32 12.50 2.28 -17.37
CA ARG A 32 11.21 2.88 -17.82
C ARG A 32 11.36 3.61 -19.15
N GLU A 33 12.54 4.13 -19.40
CA GLU A 33 12.96 4.77 -20.64
C GLU A 33 12.77 3.91 -21.89
N LYS A 34 12.79 2.57 -21.76
CA LYS A 34 12.53 1.66 -22.89
C LYS A 34 11.05 1.55 -23.27
N ILE A 35 10.12 2.01 -22.42
CA ILE A 35 8.68 1.88 -22.67
C ILE A 35 8.04 3.22 -23.00
N TYR A 36 8.49 4.29 -22.35
CA TYR A 36 7.84 5.60 -22.44
C TYR A 36 8.73 6.59 -23.21
N SER A 37 8.10 7.48 -23.96
CA SER A 37 8.76 8.65 -24.55
C SER A 37 9.18 9.64 -23.48
N SER A 38 10.12 10.54 -23.79
CA SER A 38 10.56 11.63 -22.88
C SER A 38 9.36 12.44 -22.36
N LYS A 39 8.45 12.81 -23.26
CA LYS A 39 7.21 13.53 -22.89
C LYS A 39 6.33 12.74 -21.92
N GLN A 40 6.21 11.44 -22.09
CA GLN A 40 5.46 10.57 -21.19
C GLN A 40 6.14 10.43 -19.81
N LEU A 41 7.48 10.43 -19.79
CA LEU A 41 8.24 10.45 -18.54
C LEU A 41 8.04 11.75 -17.76
N GLU A 42 8.06 12.89 -18.43
CA GLU A 42 7.74 14.19 -17.84
C GLU A 42 6.32 14.22 -17.25
N MET A 43 5.34 13.70 -17.97
CA MET A 43 3.96 13.57 -17.45
C MET A 43 3.89 12.71 -16.20
N LEU A 44 4.63 11.61 -16.13
CA LEU A 44 4.72 10.76 -14.93
C LEU A 44 5.40 11.48 -13.77
N GLU A 45 6.41 12.28 -14.05
CA GLU A 45 7.10 13.08 -13.04
C GLU A 45 6.20 14.19 -12.50
N ALA A 46 5.55 14.94 -13.38
CA ALA A 46 4.55 15.94 -13.00
C ALA A 46 3.45 15.34 -12.11
N GLN A 47 2.94 14.15 -12.47
CA GLN A 47 1.95 13.46 -11.66
C GLN A 47 2.50 13.09 -10.26
N ARG A 48 3.77 12.65 -10.17
CA ARG A 48 4.39 12.33 -8.89
C ARG A 48 4.58 13.56 -8.01
N ASN A 49 5.02 14.66 -8.62
CA ASN A 49 5.24 15.92 -7.91
C ASN A 49 3.91 16.45 -7.39
N LEU A 50 2.86 16.48 -8.21
CA LEU A 50 1.52 16.88 -7.77
C LEU A 50 1.03 16.01 -6.59
N VAL A 51 1.24 14.69 -6.63
CA VAL A 51 0.88 13.80 -5.51
C VAL A 51 1.65 14.13 -4.24
N LYS A 52 2.95 14.48 -4.34
CA LYS A 52 3.76 14.90 -3.18
C LYS A 52 3.26 16.21 -2.60
N GLU A 53 3.02 17.21 -3.44
CA GLU A 53 2.52 18.52 -3.06
C GLU A 53 1.15 18.43 -2.40
N ASN A 54 0.22 17.70 -3.01
CA ASN A 54 -1.11 17.48 -2.47
C ASN A 54 -1.08 16.80 -1.09
N ARG A 55 -0.17 15.85 -0.89
CA ARG A 55 0.02 15.20 0.41
C ARG A 55 0.59 16.16 1.45
N ALA A 56 1.60 16.93 1.07
CA ALA A 56 2.22 17.89 1.97
C ALA A 56 1.22 18.98 2.39
N SER A 57 0.46 19.50 1.43
CA SER A 57 -0.60 20.49 1.66
C SER A 57 -1.69 19.91 2.57
N PHE A 58 -2.21 18.71 2.25
CA PHE A 58 -3.23 18.08 3.06
C PHE A 58 -2.73 17.77 4.49
N LYS A 59 -1.48 17.30 4.64
CA LYS A 59 -0.89 17.07 5.96
C LYS A 59 -0.79 18.36 6.79
N LYS A 60 -0.47 19.47 6.16
CA LYS A 60 -0.43 20.79 6.83
C LYS A 60 -1.82 21.28 7.28
N SER A 61 -2.89 20.83 6.62
CA SER A 61 -4.27 21.17 6.98
C SER A 61 -4.82 20.35 8.17
N LEU A 62 -4.11 19.32 8.62
CA LEU A 62 -4.55 18.47 9.73
C LEU A 62 -4.35 19.17 11.07
N SER A 63 -5.37 19.08 11.95
CA SER A 63 -5.28 19.54 13.32
C SER A 63 -4.35 18.63 14.18
N LYS A 64 -3.98 19.08 15.37
CA LYS A 64 -3.19 18.28 16.31
C LYS A 64 -3.91 16.98 16.70
N GLU A 65 -5.22 17.04 16.89
CA GLU A 65 -6.08 15.89 17.20
C GLU A 65 -6.10 14.90 16.05
N GLN A 66 -6.23 15.36 14.81
CA GLN A 66 -6.17 14.53 13.61
C GLN A 66 -4.80 13.85 13.44
N LEU A 67 -3.72 14.57 13.72
CA LEU A 67 -2.37 14.01 13.71
C LEU A 67 -2.19 12.96 14.83
N SER A 68 -2.78 13.17 16.00
CA SER A 68 -2.80 12.19 17.09
C SER A 68 -3.48 10.89 16.67
N ILE A 69 -4.62 10.95 15.99
CA ILE A 69 -5.30 9.75 15.46
C ILE A 69 -4.35 8.93 14.56
N LEU A 70 -3.55 9.59 13.73
CA LEU A 70 -2.59 8.91 12.85
C LEU A 70 -1.49 8.17 13.62
N SER A 71 -1.07 8.69 14.77
CA SER A 71 0.00 8.13 15.60
C SER A 71 -0.47 7.09 16.62
N THR A 72 -1.78 6.95 16.85
CA THR A 72 -2.36 6.01 17.82
C THR A 72 -2.07 4.56 17.40
N LYS A 73 -1.29 3.85 18.24
CA LYS A 73 -0.87 2.47 17.96
C LYS A 73 -1.93 1.43 18.33
N GLU A 74 -2.81 1.75 19.25
CA GLU A 74 -3.88 0.91 19.79
C GLU A 74 -4.97 0.64 18.73
N LEU A 75 -5.16 1.57 17.80
CA LEU A 75 -6.10 1.43 16.72
C LEU A 75 -5.50 0.66 15.54
N SER A 76 -6.24 -0.25 14.97
CA SER A 76 -5.91 -0.86 13.69
C SER A 76 -5.85 0.20 12.59
N LYS A 77 -5.19 -0.12 11.47
CA LYS A 77 -5.11 0.79 10.32
C LYS A 77 -6.50 1.22 9.82
N SER A 78 -7.46 0.32 9.82
CA SER A 78 -8.83 0.60 9.37
C SER A 78 -9.54 1.58 10.33
N GLN A 79 -9.45 1.33 11.63
CA GLN A 79 -10.06 2.20 12.64
C GLN A 79 -9.46 3.61 12.64
N ARG A 80 -8.13 3.73 12.55
CA ARG A 80 -7.47 5.05 12.40
C ARG A 80 -7.97 5.81 11.18
N GLN A 81 -8.10 5.09 10.06
CA GLN A 81 -8.58 5.68 8.81
C GLN A 81 -10.02 6.17 8.94
N GLU A 82 -10.89 5.39 9.54
CA GLU A 82 -12.30 5.74 9.74
C GLU A 82 -12.45 6.93 10.70
N ALA A 83 -11.76 6.91 11.84
CA ALA A 83 -11.74 8.01 12.81
C ALA A 83 -11.23 9.31 12.18
N LEU A 84 -10.11 9.22 11.40
CA LEU A 84 -9.58 10.39 10.72
C LEU A 84 -10.54 10.95 9.68
N MET A 85 -11.16 10.09 8.87
CA MET A 85 -12.12 10.52 7.85
C MET A 85 -13.37 11.18 8.45
N SER A 86 -13.84 10.66 9.57
CA SER A 86 -14.98 11.23 10.30
C SER A 86 -14.67 12.60 10.90
N SER A 87 -13.39 12.85 11.21
CA SER A 87 -12.94 14.13 11.81
C SER A 87 -12.67 15.24 10.79
N PHE A 88 -12.72 14.96 9.48
CA PHE A 88 -12.41 15.97 8.46
C PHE A 88 -13.47 17.07 8.39
N SER A 89 -13.00 18.32 8.36
CA SER A 89 -13.83 19.47 8.04
C SER A 89 -14.29 19.44 6.58
N GLU A 90 -15.31 20.20 6.25
CA GLU A 90 -15.78 20.32 4.85
C GLU A 90 -14.68 20.88 3.93
N ILE A 91 -13.85 21.81 4.42
CA ILE A 91 -12.70 22.34 3.67
C ILE A 91 -11.70 21.22 3.36
N GLN A 92 -11.39 20.37 4.33
CA GLN A 92 -10.49 19.24 4.10
C GLN A 92 -11.07 18.20 3.13
N LYS A 93 -12.39 17.97 3.18
CA LYS A 93 -13.08 17.10 2.22
C LYS A 93 -13.06 17.67 0.81
N MET A 94 -13.27 18.98 0.66
CA MET A 94 -13.15 19.68 -0.63
C MET A 94 -11.73 19.56 -1.18
N LEU A 95 -10.71 19.88 -0.38
CA LEU A 95 -9.30 19.75 -0.76
C LEU A 95 -8.96 18.34 -1.25
N LEU A 96 -9.46 17.31 -0.56
CA LEU A 96 -9.27 15.91 -0.99
C LEU A 96 -9.97 15.62 -2.32
N LYS A 97 -11.13 16.21 -2.57
CA LYS A 97 -11.85 16.06 -3.83
C LYS A 97 -11.08 16.71 -4.97
N GLU A 98 -10.65 17.95 -4.82
CA GLU A 98 -9.87 18.70 -5.80
C GLU A 98 -8.55 17.99 -6.12
N ASN A 99 -7.82 17.56 -5.10
CA ASN A 99 -6.59 16.79 -5.25
C ASN A 99 -6.80 15.51 -6.08
N ARG A 100 -7.93 14.83 -5.87
CA ARG A 100 -8.29 13.62 -6.62
C ARG A 100 -8.61 13.94 -8.08
N GLU A 101 -9.36 15.00 -8.33
CA GLU A 101 -9.74 15.39 -9.67
C GLU A 101 -8.52 15.83 -10.48
N SER A 102 -7.61 16.61 -9.90
CA SER A 102 -6.35 17.02 -10.53
C SER A 102 -5.48 15.84 -10.92
N ILE A 103 -5.29 14.88 -9.99
CA ILE A 103 -4.52 13.65 -10.27
C ILE A 103 -5.23 12.80 -11.34
N ARG A 104 -6.58 12.74 -11.33
CA ARG A 104 -7.36 12.01 -12.32
C ARG A 104 -7.20 12.61 -13.71
N GLY A 105 -7.17 13.95 -13.83
CA GLY A 105 -6.89 14.65 -15.06
C GLY A 105 -5.55 14.22 -15.67
N LEU A 106 -4.46 14.38 -14.92
CA LEU A 106 -3.12 13.99 -15.38
C LEU A 106 -3.02 12.49 -15.74
N LYS A 107 -3.68 11.61 -15.00
CA LYS A 107 -3.74 10.18 -15.34
C LYS A 107 -4.49 9.92 -16.65
N SER A 108 -5.56 10.65 -16.89
CA SER A 108 -6.33 10.54 -18.12
C SER A 108 -5.53 10.99 -19.33
N GLU A 109 -4.85 12.14 -19.23
CA GLU A 109 -3.97 12.64 -20.26
C GLU A 109 -2.83 11.69 -20.57
N PHE A 110 -2.16 11.16 -19.54
CA PHE A 110 -1.13 10.15 -19.70
C PHE A 110 -1.68 8.90 -20.40
N ALA A 111 -2.85 8.40 -19.99
CA ALA A 111 -3.47 7.22 -20.59
C ALA A 111 -3.80 7.45 -22.08
N LYS A 112 -4.24 8.65 -22.46
CA LYS A 112 -4.49 9.05 -23.85
C LYS A 112 -3.21 9.12 -24.68
N SER A 113 -2.09 9.46 -24.08
CA SER A 113 -0.79 9.54 -24.76
C SER A 113 -0.14 8.19 -25.06
N LEU A 114 -0.66 7.11 -24.49
CA LEU A 114 -0.10 5.76 -24.66
C LEU A 114 -0.49 5.15 -26.01
N THR A 115 0.49 4.59 -26.72
CA THR A 115 0.25 3.73 -27.89
C THR A 115 -0.33 2.37 -27.45
N ASP A 116 -0.94 1.65 -28.38
CA ASP A 116 -1.51 0.33 -28.07
C ASP A 116 -0.45 -0.69 -27.66
N ASN A 117 0.74 -0.63 -28.26
CA ASN A 117 1.87 -1.47 -27.86
C ASN A 117 2.30 -1.16 -26.40
N GLN A 118 2.33 0.13 -26.01
CA GLN A 118 2.63 0.52 -24.63
C GLN A 118 1.56 0.03 -23.65
N LYS A 119 0.28 0.14 -24.03
CA LYS A 119 -0.84 -0.36 -23.22
C LYS A 119 -0.74 -1.88 -23.00
N MET A 120 -0.40 -2.63 -24.06
CA MET A 120 -0.17 -4.08 -23.95
C MET A 120 1.01 -4.41 -23.05
N ALA A 121 2.15 -3.72 -23.20
CA ALA A 121 3.34 -3.92 -22.37
C ALA A 121 3.06 -3.62 -20.88
N ILE A 122 2.33 -2.56 -20.58
CA ILE A 122 1.89 -2.21 -19.22
C ILE A 122 0.99 -3.29 -18.63
N LYS A 123 0.00 -3.78 -19.42
CA LYS A 123 -0.91 -4.85 -19.00
C LYS A 123 -0.15 -6.14 -18.69
N GLN A 124 0.82 -6.51 -19.54
CA GLN A 124 1.64 -7.70 -19.32
C GLN A 124 2.51 -7.58 -18.06
N ARG A 125 3.15 -6.41 -17.86
CA ARG A 125 3.89 -6.14 -16.61
C ARG A 125 3.00 -6.24 -15.37
N GLY A 126 1.79 -5.72 -15.44
CA GLY A 126 0.81 -5.82 -14.35
C GLY A 126 0.48 -7.27 -13.99
N LYS A 127 0.31 -8.15 -14.99
CA LYS A 127 0.10 -9.58 -14.79
C LYS A 127 1.32 -10.23 -14.11
N ASN A 128 2.52 -10.01 -14.65
CA ASN A 128 3.75 -10.58 -14.12
C ASN A 128 4.00 -10.15 -12.66
N LEU A 129 3.74 -8.88 -12.32
CA LEU A 129 3.84 -8.38 -10.95
C LEU A 129 2.83 -9.03 -10.01
N LYS A 130 1.60 -9.27 -10.48
CA LYS A 130 0.57 -9.96 -9.69
C LYS A 130 0.97 -11.40 -9.40
N GLU A 131 1.47 -12.13 -10.39
CA GLU A 131 1.95 -13.50 -10.24
C GLU A 131 3.15 -13.58 -9.29
N ARG A 132 4.13 -12.68 -9.43
CA ARG A 132 5.27 -12.61 -8.50
C ARG A 132 4.83 -12.34 -7.07
N ARG A 133 3.88 -11.42 -6.85
CA ARG A 133 3.33 -11.15 -5.51
C ARG A 133 2.61 -12.36 -4.92
N GLN A 134 1.92 -13.12 -5.75
CA GLN A 134 1.26 -14.35 -5.31
C GLN A 134 2.29 -15.40 -4.89
N LYS A 135 3.31 -15.67 -5.70
CA LYS A 135 4.42 -16.57 -5.35
C LYS A 135 5.12 -16.18 -4.04
N ILE A 136 5.34 -14.87 -3.82
CA ILE A 136 5.92 -14.36 -2.56
C ILE A 136 5.01 -14.64 -1.37
N LYS A 137 3.69 -14.49 -1.53
CA LYS A 137 2.73 -14.81 -0.45
C LYS A 137 2.73 -16.30 -0.12
N GLU A 138 2.73 -17.16 -1.12
CA GLU A 138 2.80 -18.61 -0.97
C GLU A 138 4.09 -19.01 -0.25
N TYR A 139 5.25 -18.51 -0.70
CA TYR A 139 6.52 -18.74 -0.03
C TYR A 139 6.55 -18.29 1.44
N LYS A 140 5.96 -17.11 1.73
CA LYS A 140 5.84 -16.63 3.13
C LYS A 140 4.92 -17.51 3.96
N GLY A 141 3.85 -18.06 3.39
CA GLY A 141 2.97 -19.04 4.03
C GLY A 141 3.71 -20.31 4.39
N ASP A 142 4.48 -20.86 3.44
CA ASP A 142 5.29 -22.07 3.66
C ASP A 142 6.36 -21.87 4.74
N MET A 143 7.02 -20.71 4.74
CA MET A 143 8.03 -20.36 5.74
C MET A 143 7.42 -20.25 7.14
N LYS A 144 6.19 -19.72 7.25
CA LYS A 144 5.47 -19.69 8.53
C LYS A 144 5.14 -21.11 9.01
N GLY A 145 4.58 -21.94 8.14
CA GLY A 145 4.27 -23.33 8.47
C GLY A 145 5.50 -24.15 8.92
N ARG A 146 6.67 -23.91 8.30
CA ARG A 146 7.94 -24.52 8.74
C ARG A 146 8.36 -24.06 10.14
N LYS A 147 8.22 -22.76 10.44
CA LYS A 147 8.53 -22.22 11.78
C LYS A 147 7.61 -22.81 12.84
N ASP A 148 6.33 -22.95 12.57
CA ASP A 148 5.36 -23.49 13.50
C ASP A 148 5.67 -24.98 13.80
N LYS A 149 6.03 -25.79 12.79
CA LYS A 149 6.47 -27.18 12.96
C LYS A 149 7.77 -27.28 13.79
N VAL A 150 8.72 -26.38 13.61
CA VAL A 150 9.96 -26.35 14.40
C VAL A 150 9.66 -26.01 15.86
N LYS A 151 8.73 -25.07 16.12
CA LYS A 151 8.29 -24.71 17.48
C LYS A 151 7.64 -25.90 18.16
N GLU A 152 6.71 -26.57 17.51
CA GLU A 152 6.04 -27.77 18.01
C GLU A 152 7.04 -28.91 18.37
N ARG A 153 8.02 -29.16 17.49
CA ARG A 153 9.08 -30.13 17.76
C ARG A 153 9.89 -29.78 19.01
N LYS A 154 10.25 -28.52 19.19
CA LYS A 154 10.98 -28.05 20.38
C LYS A 154 10.16 -28.23 21.66
N GLU A 155 8.88 -27.91 21.63
CA GLU A 155 7.97 -28.09 22.76
C GLU A 155 7.85 -29.62 23.12
N ASN A 156 7.71 -30.47 22.13
CA ASN A 156 7.65 -31.93 22.33
C ASN A 156 8.95 -32.47 22.92
N ILE A 157 10.12 -32.00 22.49
CA ILE A 157 11.42 -32.41 23.06
C ILE A 157 11.51 -31.98 24.53
N ASN A 158 11.17 -30.71 24.82
CA ASN A 158 11.20 -30.18 26.19
C ASN A 158 10.25 -30.96 27.13
N ASN A 159 9.08 -31.35 26.66
CA ASN A 159 8.13 -32.12 27.43
C ASN A 159 8.64 -33.54 27.71
N ARG A 160 9.36 -34.15 26.75
CA ARG A 160 10.01 -35.45 26.96
C ARG A 160 11.13 -35.38 27.99
N ILE A 161 11.96 -34.38 27.94
CA ILE A 161 13.06 -34.16 28.94
C ILE A 161 12.48 -33.97 30.32
N LYS A 162 11.41 -33.18 30.49
CA LYS A 162 10.75 -32.96 31.78
C LYS A 162 10.14 -34.26 32.35
N LYS A 163 9.61 -35.14 31.50
CA LYS A 163 9.03 -36.43 31.93
C LYS A 163 10.09 -37.50 32.19
N GLY A 164 11.24 -37.44 31.54
CA GLY A 164 12.33 -38.43 31.69
C GLY A 164 13.28 -38.16 32.86
N GLY A 165 13.29 -36.94 33.41
CA GLY A 165 14.19 -36.57 34.53
C GLY A 165 13.75 -36.97 35.93
N GLY A 166 12.63 -37.71 36.05
CA GLY A 166 12.01 -38.07 37.35
C GLY A 166 12.33 -39.44 37.92
N LYS A 167 13.30 -40.16 37.38
CA LYS A 167 13.72 -41.46 37.95
C LYS A 167 15.23 -41.44 38.23
N LYS A 168 15.62 -40.92 39.37
CA LYS A 168 16.85 -41.30 40.08
C LYS A 168 16.42 -41.72 41.49
N ASN A 169 16.38 -43.03 41.68
CA ASN A 169 16.41 -43.62 42.99
C ASN A 169 17.77 -43.32 43.64
#